data_c51b293bdfea85852b8916ecefed193a
#
_entry.id   c51b293bdfea85852b8916ecefed193a
#
_cell.length_a   1.000
_cell.length_b   1.000
_cell.length_c   1.000
_cell.angle_alpha   90.00
_cell.angle_beta   90.00
_cell.angle_gamma   90.00
#
_symmetry.space_group_name_H-M   'P 1'
#
loop_
_entity.id
_entity.type
_entity.pdbx_description
1 polymer ?
#
loop_
_entity_poly.entity_id
_entity_poly.type
_entity_poly.pdbx_seq_one_letter_code
_entity_poly.pdbx_strand_id
1 'polypeptide(L)'
;DGLRYSLAETNLFDDMMETGFQQTHNLSVGGGTKDISYRFSFGMVDENGVLASDKDAYKRYNVSSYIRSDVFSWITPELDIKYTNSKSELPETSGGYGIWGAAVAFPSYFPIGTMNIDGEELPINTPRNLINLAYPTTIQKNNIRIFGKVTITPLKNVKLVGEYTYNHLSNEKTKFEKKFYYAHGGNFVKETSTANSKYENSNGITDYNALNFYGNYNNTWGKHEVTV
;
A
#
# COMPACT_ATOMS: atom_id res chain seq x y z
N ASP A 1 -37.21 1.94 -36.32
CA ASP A 1 -36.87 2.54 -35.04
C ASP A 1 -35.43 3.05 -35.12
N GLY A 2 -35.25 4.33 -35.47
CA GLY A 2 -33.96 4.92 -35.67
C GLY A 2 -33.28 5.24 -34.33
N LEU A 3 -32.42 4.37 -33.83
CA LEU A 3 -31.46 4.71 -32.81
C LEU A 3 -30.50 5.75 -33.37
N ARG A 4 -30.54 6.96 -32.83
CA ARG A 4 -29.59 8.02 -33.18
C ARG A 4 -28.29 7.74 -32.43
N TYR A 5 -27.30 7.22 -33.11
CA TYR A 5 -25.94 7.19 -32.60
C TYR A 5 -25.39 8.62 -32.59
N SER A 6 -24.93 9.08 -31.46
CA SER A 6 -24.07 10.24 -31.43
C SER A 6 -22.69 9.79 -31.89
N LEU A 7 -22.26 10.26 -33.06
CA LEU A 7 -20.88 10.10 -33.55
C LEU A 7 -19.91 11.08 -32.83
N ALA A 8 -20.28 11.61 -31.68
CA ALA A 8 -19.38 12.39 -30.86
C ALA A 8 -18.24 11.49 -30.38
N GLU A 9 -17.06 11.78 -30.83
CA GLU A 9 -15.85 11.12 -30.36
C GLU A 9 -15.73 11.35 -28.85
N THR A 10 -15.91 10.29 -28.05
CA THR A 10 -15.76 10.38 -26.59
C THR A 10 -14.34 9.96 -26.23
N ASN A 11 -13.60 10.86 -25.59
CA ASN A 11 -12.33 10.51 -24.98
C ASN A 11 -12.60 9.74 -23.67
N LEU A 12 -12.54 8.42 -23.74
CA LEU A 12 -12.82 7.55 -22.60
C LEU A 12 -11.83 7.71 -21.45
N PHE A 13 -10.59 8.11 -21.76
CA PHE A 13 -9.61 8.39 -20.72
C PHE A 13 -9.97 9.63 -19.92
N ASP A 14 -10.42 10.69 -20.57
CA ASP A 14 -10.89 11.90 -19.88
C ASP A 14 -12.17 11.62 -19.06
N ASP A 15 -13.02 10.70 -19.54
CA ASP A 15 -14.23 10.31 -18.81
C ASP A 15 -13.92 9.48 -17.55
N MET A 16 -12.91 8.61 -17.60
CA MET A 16 -12.59 7.70 -16.49
C MET A 16 -11.52 8.21 -15.52
N MET A 17 -10.84 9.31 -15.84
CA MET A 17 -9.75 9.86 -15.05
C MET A 17 -10.10 11.20 -14.43
N GLU A 18 -9.53 11.47 -13.26
CA GLU A 18 -9.60 12.76 -12.59
C GLU A 18 -8.21 13.13 -12.01
N THR A 19 -8.10 14.34 -11.53
CA THR A 19 -6.87 14.78 -10.88
C THR A 19 -6.68 14.07 -9.55
N GLY A 20 -5.66 13.22 -9.45
CA GLY A 20 -5.25 12.61 -8.20
C GLY A 20 -4.67 13.65 -7.24
N PHE A 21 -4.85 13.43 -5.93
CA PHE A 21 -4.33 14.29 -4.88
C PHE A 21 -3.63 13.46 -3.82
N GLN A 22 -2.41 13.88 -3.43
CA GLN A 22 -1.64 13.24 -2.38
C GLN A 22 -1.25 14.25 -1.29
N GLN A 23 -1.44 13.85 -0.04
CA GLN A 23 -0.97 14.57 1.14
C GLN A 23 0.05 13.72 1.88
N THR A 24 1.14 14.34 2.31
CA THR A 24 2.15 13.70 3.15
C THR A 24 2.46 14.60 4.34
N HIS A 25 2.29 14.05 5.53
CA HIS A 25 2.59 14.73 6.78
C HIS A 25 3.62 13.93 7.57
N ASN A 26 4.67 14.61 8.04
CA ASN A 26 5.69 14.00 8.88
C ASN A 26 5.96 14.87 10.09
N LEU A 27 5.97 14.24 11.26
CA LEU A 27 6.33 14.85 12.53
C LEU A 27 7.42 14.01 13.20
N SER A 28 8.46 14.66 13.69
CA SER A 28 9.54 14.00 14.41
C SER A 28 9.95 14.83 15.62
N VAL A 29 10.07 14.17 16.75
CA VAL A 29 10.57 14.74 18.00
C VAL A 29 11.74 13.90 18.45
N GLY A 30 12.86 14.54 18.74
CA GLY A 30 14.05 13.89 19.27
C GLY A 30 14.70 14.75 20.35
N GLY A 31 15.38 14.09 21.25
CA GLY A 31 16.08 14.73 22.33
C GLY A 31 17.00 13.76 23.05
N GLY A 32 17.61 14.25 24.11
CA GLY A 32 18.47 13.41 24.91
C GLY A 32 19.31 14.19 25.91
N THR A 33 20.07 13.45 26.66
CA THR A 33 21.15 13.91 27.53
C THR A 33 22.49 13.36 27.00
N LYS A 34 23.58 13.52 27.73
CA LYS A 34 24.86 12.86 27.38
C LYS A 34 24.77 11.33 27.42
N ASP A 35 23.84 10.79 28.20
CA ASP A 35 23.73 9.35 28.50
C ASP A 35 22.54 8.67 27.81
N ILE A 36 21.56 9.45 27.30
CA ILE A 36 20.35 8.91 26.67
C ILE A 36 20.02 9.75 25.45
N SER A 37 19.71 9.10 24.32
CA SER A 37 19.15 9.74 23.16
C SER A 37 17.90 9.01 22.69
N TYR A 38 16.91 9.77 22.21
CA TYR A 38 15.65 9.22 21.72
C TYR A 38 15.13 10.00 20.53
N ARG A 39 14.33 9.33 19.70
CA ARG A 39 13.58 9.92 18.60
C ARG A 39 12.25 9.20 18.45
N PHE A 40 11.18 9.97 18.34
CA PHE A 40 9.86 9.50 17.94
C PHE A 40 9.48 10.16 16.62
N SER A 41 8.89 9.41 15.71
CA SER A 41 8.43 9.94 14.44
C SER A 41 7.08 9.37 14.08
N PHE A 42 6.24 10.22 13.50
CA PHE A 42 4.96 9.87 12.93
C PHE A 42 4.93 10.35 11.48
N GLY A 43 4.46 9.52 10.57
CA GLY A 43 4.25 9.86 9.17
C GLY A 43 2.88 9.39 8.70
N MET A 44 2.25 10.19 7.87
CA MET A 44 0.97 9.89 7.23
C MET A 44 1.07 10.21 5.75
N VAL A 45 0.54 9.30 4.92
CA VAL A 45 0.27 9.52 3.49
C VAL A 45 -1.19 9.24 3.26
N ASP A 46 -1.88 10.15 2.58
CA ASP A 46 -3.25 10.01 2.12
C ASP A 46 -3.29 10.40 0.64
N GLU A 47 -3.70 9.47 -0.21
CA GLU A 47 -3.69 9.62 -1.66
C GLU A 47 -5.01 9.15 -2.24
N ASN A 48 -5.64 10.00 -3.02
CA ASN A 48 -6.69 9.62 -3.94
C ASN A 48 -6.04 9.36 -5.30
N GLY A 49 -6.39 8.23 -5.91
CA GLY A 49 -5.86 7.86 -7.23
C GLY A 49 -6.36 8.76 -8.36
N VAL A 50 -6.07 8.34 -9.57
CA VAL A 50 -6.42 9.09 -10.78
C VAL A 50 -7.70 8.61 -11.44
N LEU A 51 -8.31 7.54 -10.96
CA LEU A 51 -9.59 7.07 -11.46
C LEU A 51 -10.72 7.93 -10.89
N ALA A 52 -11.70 8.27 -11.72
CA ALA A 52 -12.88 9.05 -11.33
C ALA A 52 -13.80 8.20 -10.40
N SER A 53 -13.31 7.88 -9.21
CA SER A 53 -13.92 7.00 -8.21
C SER A 53 -13.35 7.25 -6.82
N ASP A 54 -14.20 7.24 -5.81
CA ASP A 54 -13.83 7.23 -4.40
C ASP A 54 -13.17 5.92 -3.91
N LYS A 55 -13.08 4.92 -4.81
CA LYS A 55 -12.56 3.57 -4.54
C LYS A 55 -11.10 3.39 -4.99
N ASP A 56 -10.46 4.42 -5.51
CA ASP A 56 -9.04 4.45 -5.89
C ASP A 56 -8.29 5.29 -4.84
N ALA A 57 -7.81 4.64 -3.78
CA ALA A 57 -7.24 5.32 -2.64
C ALA A 57 -6.09 4.55 -1.99
N TYR A 58 -5.12 5.28 -1.46
CA TYR A 58 -4.04 4.74 -0.66
C TYR A 58 -3.83 5.55 0.61
N LYS A 59 -3.81 4.85 1.76
CA LYS A 59 -3.50 5.45 3.06
C LYS A 59 -2.37 4.69 3.74
N ARG A 60 -1.43 5.42 4.33
CA ARG A 60 -0.33 4.83 5.10
C ARG A 60 -0.02 5.65 6.34
N TYR A 61 0.15 4.96 7.45
CA TYR A 61 0.62 5.50 8.71
C TYR A 61 1.92 4.81 9.10
N ASN A 62 2.90 5.60 9.52
CA ASN A 62 4.17 5.10 10.02
C ASN A 62 4.40 5.69 11.41
N VAL A 63 4.79 4.83 12.35
CA VAL A 63 5.25 5.25 13.67
C VAL A 63 6.62 4.64 13.89
N SER A 64 7.57 5.42 14.39
CA SER A 64 8.87 4.89 14.80
C SER A 64 9.33 5.47 16.13
N SER A 65 10.00 4.64 16.90
CA SER A 65 10.60 4.98 18.17
C SER A 65 12.02 4.43 18.21
N TYR A 66 12.97 5.27 18.48
CA TYR A 66 14.36 4.90 18.71
C TYR A 66 14.80 5.40 20.06
N ILE A 67 15.49 4.56 20.80
CA ILE A 67 16.13 4.92 22.07
C ILE A 67 17.51 4.26 22.14
N ARG A 68 18.48 5.02 22.63
CA ARG A 68 19.83 4.56 22.96
C ARG A 68 20.19 5.07 24.34
N SER A 69 20.87 4.22 25.12
CA SER A 69 21.32 4.55 26.47
C SER A 69 22.82 4.29 26.60
N ASP A 70 23.57 5.29 27.01
CA ASP A 70 25.00 5.23 27.31
C ASP A 70 25.27 5.43 28.80
N VAL A 71 24.28 5.08 29.67
CA VAL A 71 24.35 5.28 31.13
C VAL A 71 25.54 4.55 31.77
N PHE A 72 25.91 3.39 31.22
CA PHE A 72 27.06 2.63 31.67
C PHE A 72 28.21 2.74 30.66
N SER A 73 29.43 2.97 31.12
CA SER A 73 30.62 3.13 30.25
C SER A 73 30.98 1.87 29.44
N TRP A 74 30.49 0.71 29.83
CA TRP A 74 30.81 -0.58 29.25
C TRP A 74 29.65 -1.26 28.47
N ILE A 75 28.42 -0.71 28.54
CA ILE A 75 27.25 -1.27 27.86
C ILE A 75 26.38 -0.17 27.28
N THR A 76 26.03 -0.31 26.02
CA THR A 76 25.15 0.59 25.28
C THR A 76 24.01 -0.22 24.64
N PRO A 77 22.83 -0.27 25.22
CA PRO A 77 21.63 -0.80 24.57
C PRO A 77 21.00 0.22 23.64
N GLU A 78 20.50 -0.30 22.51
CA GLU A 78 19.74 0.44 21.51
C GLU A 78 18.46 -0.34 21.16
N LEU A 79 17.35 0.38 21.01
CA LEU A 79 16.06 -0.20 20.60
C LEU A 79 15.45 0.69 19.51
N ASP A 80 15.08 0.08 18.37
CA ASP A 80 14.35 0.71 17.28
C ASP A 80 13.07 -0.09 17.02
N ILE A 81 11.91 0.57 17.15
CA ILE A 81 10.60 -0.03 16.87
C ILE A 81 9.98 0.76 15.75
N LYS A 82 9.53 0.08 14.70
CA LYS A 82 8.81 0.67 13.57
C LYS A 82 7.50 -0.07 13.34
N TYR A 83 6.44 0.70 13.20
CA TYR A 83 5.13 0.19 12.81
C TYR A 83 4.65 0.91 11.57
N THR A 84 4.19 0.15 10.60
CA THR A 84 3.58 0.67 9.37
C THR A 84 2.24 -0.01 9.16
N ASN A 85 1.19 0.78 9.01
CA ASN A 85 -0.11 0.33 8.54
C ASN A 85 -0.37 0.98 7.18
N SER A 86 -0.77 0.20 6.18
CA SER A 86 -1.20 0.74 4.90
C SER A 86 -2.46 0.03 4.40
N LYS A 87 -3.34 0.82 3.78
CA LYS A 87 -4.55 0.34 3.12
C LYS A 87 -4.56 0.89 1.70
N SER A 88 -4.71 0.00 0.72
CA SER A 88 -4.92 0.32 -0.69
C SER A 88 -6.30 -0.18 -1.11
N GLU A 89 -7.04 0.65 -1.81
CA GLU A 89 -8.35 0.35 -2.39
C GLU A 89 -8.27 0.62 -3.89
N LEU A 90 -8.65 -0.38 -4.69
CA LEU A 90 -8.65 -0.29 -6.15
C LEU A 90 -9.97 -0.83 -6.66
N PRO A 91 -10.71 -0.09 -7.51
CA PRO A 91 -11.87 -0.63 -8.19
C PRO A 91 -11.39 -1.72 -9.16
N GLU A 92 -11.87 -2.94 -8.97
CA GLU A 92 -11.48 -4.07 -9.81
C GLU A 92 -12.73 -4.59 -10.53
N THR A 93 -12.68 -4.61 -11.86
CA THR A 93 -13.73 -5.20 -12.67
C THR A 93 -13.45 -6.67 -12.92
N SER A 94 -14.49 -7.49 -12.88
CA SER A 94 -14.41 -8.89 -13.33
C SER A 94 -14.20 -8.92 -14.86
N GLY A 95 -13.08 -9.49 -15.29
CA GLY A 95 -12.74 -9.63 -16.70
C GLY A 95 -11.23 -9.60 -16.91
N GLY A 96 -10.73 -10.37 -17.86
CA GLY A 96 -9.30 -10.66 -18.05
C GLY A 96 -8.39 -9.46 -18.35
N TYR A 97 -8.95 -8.30 -18.64
CA TYR A 97 -8.19 -7.10 -19.01
C TYR A 97 -8.23 -5.96 -17.98
N GLY A 98 -9.04 -6.09 -16.92
CA GLY A 98 -9.20 -5.04 -15.93
C GLY A 98 -9.78 -3.74 -16.52
N ILE A 99 -9.74 -2.67 -15.72
CA ILE A 99 -10.29 -1.35 -16.10
C ILE A 99 -9.58 -0.75 -17.31
N TRP A 100 -8.25 -0.83 -17.34
CA TRP A 100 -7.44 -0.27 -18.43
C TRP A 100 -7.65 -1.01 -19.74
N GLY A 101 -7.77 -2.33 -19.70
CA GLY A 101 -8.11 -3.13 -20.88
C GLY A 101 -9.51 -2.84 -21.38
N ALA A 102 -10.48 -2.63 -20.49
CA ALA A 102 -11.82 -2.21 -20.87
C ALA A 102 -11.81 -0.82 -21.55
N ALA A 103 -11.01 0.12 -21.07
CA ALA A 103 -10.86 1.44 -21.67
C ALA A 103 -10.28 1.39 -23.09
N VAL A 104 -9.27 0.55 -23.30
CA VAL A 104 -8.64 0.39 -24.63
C VAL A 104 -9.55 -0.36 -25.61
N ALA A 105 -10.31 -1.33 -25.12
CA ALA A 105 -11.16 -2.18 -25.95
C ALA A 105 -12.54 -1.57 -26.25
N PHE A 106 -12.98 -0.54 -25.49
CA PHE A 106 -14.29 0.07 -25.70
C PHE A 106 -14.29 1.00 -26.93
N PRO A 107 -15.15 0.74 -27.93
CA PRO A 107 -15.20 1.57 -29.12
C PRO A 107 -15.69 2.99 -28.82
N SER A 108 -14.97 4.00 -29.30
CA SER A 108 -15.30 5.42 -29.07
C SER A 108 -16.64 5.86 -29.66
N TYR A 109 -17.20 5.09 -30.60
CA TYR A 109 -18.51 5.33 -31.22
C TYR A 109 -19.67 4.65 -30.47
N PHE A 110 -19.42 3.89 -29.39
CA PHE A 110 -20.48 3.35 -28.59
C PHE A 110 -21.10 4.44 -27.70
N PRO A 111 -22.41 4.34 -27.41
CA PRO A 111 -23.04 5.30 -26.50
C PRO A 111 -22.46 5.16 -25.10
N ILE A 112 -22.51 6.29 -24.36
CA ILE A 112 -22.13 6.37 -22.94
C ILE A 112 -23.36 6.69 -22.09
N GLY A 113 -23.26 6.54 -20.77
CA GLY A 113 -24.32 6.85 -19.83
C GLY A 113 -25.22 5.64 -19.54
N THR A 114 -26.52 5.80 -19.71
CA THR A 114 -27.53 4.76 -19.45
C THR A 114 -28.33 4.45 -20.69
N MET A 115 -28.98 3.30 -20.71
CA MET A 115 -29.84 2.83 -21.80
C MET A 115 -31.05 2.08 -21.23
N ASN A 116 -32.23 2.30 -21.80
CA ASN A 116 -33.40 1.54 -21.46
C ASN A 116 -33.45 0.22 -22.25
N ILE A 117 -33.46 -0.89 -21.54
CA ILE A 117 -33.61 -2.24 -22.09
C ILE A 117 -34.84 -2.88 -21.43
N ASP A 118 -35.86 -3.16 -22.22
CA ASP A 118 -37.12 -3.80 -21.79
C ASP A 118 -37.81 -3.05 -20.61
N GLY A 119 -37.72 -1.72 -20.60
CA GLY A 119 -38.33 -0.89 -19.56
C GLY A 119 -37.45 -0.64 -18.33
N GLU A 120 -36.25 -1.23 -18.27
CA GLU A 120 -35.27 -1.00 -17.22
C GLU A 120 -34.15 -0.10 -17.70
N GLU A 121 -33.84 0.97 -16.96
CA GLU A 121 -32.71 1.86 -17.26
C GLU A 121 -31.41 1.27 -16.69
N LEU A 122 -30.50 0.87 -17.57
CA LEU A 122 -29.26 0.22 -17.23
C LEU A 122 -28.04 1.07 -17.60
N PRO A 123 -26.98 1.10 -16.78
CA PRO A 123 -25.72 1.72 -17.17
C PRO A 123 -25.12 0.96 -18.36
N ILE A 124 -24.60 1.70 -19.33
CA ILE A 124 -23.83 1.10 -20.43
C ILE A 124 -22.46 0.67 -19.87
N ASN A 125 -21.88 -0.39 -20.40
CA ASN A 125 -20.60 -0.98 -19.98
C ASN A 125 -19.36 -0.13 -20.32
N THR A 126 -19.46 1.18 -20.16
CA THR A 126 -18.32 2.08 -20.30
C THR A 126 -17.31 1.83 -19.16
N PRO A 127 -16.02 2.12 -19.36
CA PRO A 127 -15.01 2.01 -18.30
C PRO A 127 -15.42 2.76 -17.02
N ARG A 128 -15.94 4.00 -17.13
CA ARG A 128 -16.43 4.78 -16.00
C ARG A 128 -17.55 4.09 -15.24
N ASN A 129 -18.56 3.61 -15.95
CA ASN A 129 -19.67 2.90 -15.31
C ASN A 129 -19.22 1.62 -14.62
N LEU A 130 -18.30 0.88 -15.24
CA LEU A 130 -17.70 -0.32 -14.63
C LEU A 130 -16.94 0.01 -13.35
N ILE A 131 -16.15 1.09 -13.33
CA ILE A 131 -15.46 1.61 -12.14
C ILE A 131 -16.46 1.93 -11.01
N ASN A 132 -17.53 2.64 -11.35
CA ASN A 132 -18.56 3.06 -10.38
C ASN A 132 -19.34 1.89 -9.80
N LEU A 133 -19.63 0.88 -10.60
CA LEU A 133 -20.37 -0.32 -10.22
C LEU A 133 -19.49 -1.36 -9.49
N ALA A 134 -18.19 -1.36 -9.74
CA ALA A 134 -17.25 -2.28 -9.11
C ALA A 134 -17.12 -2.01 -7.61
N TYR A 135 -16.91 -3.06 -6.83
CA TYR A 135 -16.47 -2.95 -5.45
C TYR A 135 -14.94 -2.89 -5.41
N PRO A 136 -14.36 -2.16 -4.45
CA PRO A 136 -12.92 -2.10 -4.36
C PRO A 136 -12.33 -3.44 -3.89
N THR A 137 -11.22 -3.82 -4.49
CA THR A 137 -10.28 -4.75 -3.86
C THR A 137 -9.50 -3.98 -2.82
N THR A 138 -9.59 -4.39 -1.57
CA THR A 138 -8.87 -3.79 -0.45
C THR A 138 -7.65 -4.64 -0.12
N ILE A 139 -6.49 -4.01 -0.03
CA ILE A 139 -5.25 -4.64 0.45
C ILE A 139 -4.80 -3.87 1.68
N GLN A 140 -4.79 -4.55 2.83
CA GLN A 140 -4.33 -3.99 4.10
C GLN A 140 -3.05 -4.68 4.52
N LYS A 141 -2.02 -3.90 4.84
CA LYS A 141 -0.73 -4.41 5.34
C LYS A 141 -0.40 -3.78 6.67
N ASN A 142 -0.03 -4.63 7.62
CA ASN A 142 0.47 -4.23 8.92
C ASN A 142 1.88 -4.82 9.07
N ASN A 143 2.84 -3.97 9.35
CA ASN A 143 4.22 -4.38 9.56
C ASN A 143 4.73 -3.80 10.87
N ILE A 144 5.21 -4.66 11.77
CA ILE A 144 5.95 -4.26 12.96
C ILE A 144 7.36 -4.82 12.87
N ARG A 145 8.35 -3.94 13.05
CA ARG A 145 9.77 -4.31 13.15
C ARG A 145 10.31 -3.84 14.48
N ILE A 146 10.93 -4.76 15.20
CA ILE A 146 11.65 -4.49 16.45
C ILE A 146 13.11 -4.86 16.21
N PHE A 147 13.99 -3.90 16.42
CA PHE A 147 15.42 -4.11 16.36
C PHE A 147 16.03 -3.73 17.70
N GLY A 148 16.70 -4.68 18.33
CA GLY A 148 17.47 -4.48 19.55
C GLY A 148 18.95 -4.70 19.28
N LYS A 149 19.78 -3.83 19.83
CA LYS A 149 21.24 -3.94 19.76
C LYS A 149 21.84 -3.67 21.12
N VAL A 150 22.78 -4.49 21.52
CA VAL A 150 23.58 -4.30 22.72
C VAL A 150 25.05 -4.27 22.33
N THR A 151 25.73 -3.19 22.65
CA THR A 151 27.18 -3.06 22.51
C THR A 151 27.81 -3.16 23.88
N ILE A 152 28.75 -4.07 24.05
CA ILE A 152 29.52 -4.27 25.29
C ILE A 152 30.98 -3.96 25.00
N THR A 153 31.59 -3.12 25.85
CA THR A 153 32.99 -2.75 25.76
C THR A 153 33.71 -3.21 27.04
N PRO A 154 34.01 -4.52 27.18
CA PRO A 154 34.55 -5.06 28.42
C PRO A 154 35.97 -4.59 28.69
N LEU A 155 36.73 -4.26 27.65
CA LEU A 155 38.07 -3.71 27.68
C LEU A 155 38.17 -2.55 26.69
N LYS A 156 39.11 -1.62 26.93
CA LYS A 156 39.29 -0.41 26.09
C LYS A 156 39.43 -0.71 24.57
N ASN A 157 39.95 -1.87 24.23
CA ASN A 157 40.26 -2.26 22.85
C ASN A 157 39.33 -3.36 22.30
N VAL A 158 38.34 -3.79 23.07
CA VAL A 158 37.43 -4.90 22.70
C VAL A 158 35.99 -4.38 22.68
N LYS A 159 35.31 -4.62 21.58
CA LYS A 159 33.90 -4.31 21.41
C LYS A 159 33.15 -5.57 20.96
N LEU A 160 32.13 -5.94 21.72
CA LEU A 160 31.26 -7.08 21.41
C LEU A 160 29.86 -6.51 21.10
N VAL A 161 29.22 -7.00 20.05
CA VAL A 161 27.91 -6.54 19.62
C VAL A 161 26.99 -7.74 19.44
N GLY A 162 25.81 -7.64 20.06
CA GLY A 162 24.70 -8.54 19.82
C GLY A 162 23.53 -7.76 19.23
N GLU A 163 22.93 -8.28 18.17
CA GLU A 163 21.78 -7.67 17.50
C GLU A 163 20.68 -8.69 17.32
N TYR A 164 19.44 -8.26 17.53
CA TYR A 164 18.25 -9.04 17.26
C TYR A 164 17.24 -8.22 16.46
N THR A 165 16.75 -8.79 15.39
CA THR A 165 15.67 -8.23 14.59
C THR A 165 14.49 -9.18 14.58
N TYR A 166 13.32 -8.67 14.94
CA TYR A 166 12.01 -9.28 14.71
C TYR A 166 11.22 -8.44 13.73
N ASN A 167 10.65 -9.07 12.71
CA ASN A 167 9.75 -8.41 11.78
C ASN A 167 8.52 -9.28 11.55
N HIS A 168 7.34 -8.71 11.79
CA HIS A 168 6.05 -9.36 11.55
C HIS A 168 5.28 -8.56 10.52
N LEU A 169 4.95 -9.18 9.40
CA LEU A 169 4.14 -8.62 8.33
C LEU A 169 2.84 -9.43 8.21
N SER A 170 1.71 -8.78 8.39
CA SER A 170 0.38 -9.27 8.04
C SER A 170 -0.10 -8.55 6.77
N ASN A 171 -0.56 -9.32 5.79
CA ASN A 171 -1.11 -8.82 4.54
C ASN A 171 -2.48 -9.46 4.32
N GLU A 172 -3.53 -8.65 4.35
CA GLU A 172 -4.90 -9.07 4.09
C GLU A 172 -5.39 -8.48 2.77
N LYS A 173 -5.86 -9.33 1.86
CA LYS A 173 -6.51 -8.93 0.63
C LYS A 173 -7.97 -9.38 0.65
N THR A 174 -8.87 -8.43 0.52
CA THR A 174 -10.30 -8.66 0.41
C THR A 174 -10.78 -8.24 -0.96
N LYS A 175 -11.48 -9.12 -1.66
CA LYS A 175 -12.10 -8.87 -2.95
C LYS A 175 -13.57 -9.24 -2.89
N PHE A 176 -14.44 -8.34 -3.34
CA PHE A 176 -15.85 -8.60 -3.46
C PHE A 176 -16.33 -8.31 -4.88
N GLU A 177 -16.68 -9.34 -5.63
CA GLU A 177 -17.27 -9.25 -6.94
C GLU A 177 -18.80 -9.29 -6.79
N LYS A 178 -19.44 -8.12 -6.80
CA LYS A 178 -20.91 -8.05 -6.77
C LYS A 178 -21.45 -8.22 -8.17
N LYS A 179 -22.47 -9.07 -8.29
CA LYS A 179 -23.27 -9.16 -9.52
C LYS A 179 -24.03 -7.85 -9.74
N PHE A 180 -23.87 -7.26 -10.91
CA PHE A 180 -24.65 -6.12 -11.38
C PHE A 180 -25.03 -6.32 -12.84
N TYR A 181 -26.04 -5.58 -13.29
CA TYR A 181 -26.52 -5.61 -14.66
C TYR A 181 -26.10 -4.33 -15.39
N TYR A 182 -25.84 -4.46 -16.68
CA TYR A 182 -25.49 -3.36 -17.56
C TYR A 182 -26.03 -3.59 -18.98
N ALA A 183 -26.13 -2.52 -19.74
CA ALA A 183 -26.43 -2.57 -21.17
C ALA A 183 -25.13 -2.70 -21.97
N HIS A 184 -25.05 -3.66 -22.87
CA HIS A 184 -23.92 -3.77 -23.79
C HIS A 184 -24.07 -2.74 -24.90
N GLY A 185 -23.09 -1.81 -25.06
CA GLY A 185 -23.17 -0.68 -25.97
C GLY A 185 -23.20 -1.05 -27.47
N GLY A 186 -22.82 -2.28 -27.83
CA GLY A 186 -22.78 -2.69 -29.25
C GLY A 186 -24.03 -3.42 -29.75
N ASN A 187 -24.68 -4.20 -28.92
CA ASN A 187 -25.82 -5.04 -29.29
C ASN A 187 -27.09 -4.74 -28.50
N PHE A 188 -27.03 -3.76 -27.59
CA PHE A 188 -28.16 -3.24 -26.81
C PHE A 188 -28.93 -4.31 -26.04
N VAL A 189 -28.21 -5.26 -25.48
CA VAL A 189 -28.77 -6.32 -24.63
C VAL A 189 -28.35 -6.11 -23.17
N LYS A 190 -29.23 -6.59 -22.28
CA LYS A 190 -28.91 -6.64 -20.85
C LYS A 190 -27.92 -7.78 -20.57
N GLU A 191 -26.83 -7.43 -19.96
CA GLU A 191 -25.80 -8.39 -19.54
C GLU A 191 -25.54 -8.30 -18.04
N THR A 192 -24.76 -9.23 -17.52
CA THR A 192 -24.37 -9.27 -16.12
C THR A 192 -22.86 -9.37 -15.98
N SER A 193 -22.31 -8.64 -15.00
CA SER A 193 -20.87 -8.63 -14.71
C SER A 193 -20.31 -10.01 -14.33
N THR A 194 -21.10 -10.83 -13.67
CA THR A 194 -20.72 -12.17 -13.22
C THR A 194 -21.99 -13.03 -13.02
N ALA A 195 -21.85 -14.35 -13.05
CA ALA A 195 -22.97 -15.26 -12.81
C ALA A 195 -23.50 -15.13 -11.37
N ASN A 196 -22.61 -15.07 -10.39
CA ASN A 196 -22.93 -14.94 -8.96
C ASN A 196 -21.99 -13.97 -8.27
N SER A 197 -22.46 -13.30 -7.22
CA SER A 197 -21.59 -12.52 -6.35
C SER A 197 -20.58 -13.43 -5.65
N LYS A 198 -19.33 -12.99 -5.54
CA LYS A 198 -18.21 -13.75 -4.95
C LYS A 198 -17.47 -12.88 -3.95
N TYR A 199 -17.16 -13.44 -2.80
CA TYR A 199 -16.28 -12.85 -1.80
C TYR A 199 -15.02 -13.69 -1.66
N GLU A 200 -13.88 -13.05 -1.73
CA GLU A 200 -12.57 -13.64 -1.50
C GLU A 200 -11.86 -12.89 -0.39
N ASN A 201 -11.33 -13.61 0.57
CA ASN A 201 -10.41 -13.08 1.58
C ASN A 201 -9.15 -13.94 1.57
N SER A 202 -8.00 -13.30 1.46
CA SER A 202 -6.69 -13.93 1.52
C SER A 202 -5.86 -13.23 2.58
N ASN A 203 -5.34 -14.00 3.53
CA ASN A 203 -4.48 -13.50 4.60
C ASN A 203 -3.12 -14.19 4.53
N GLY A 204 -2.06 -13.40 4.49
CA GLY A 204 -0.68 -13.85 4.52
C GLY A 204 0.04 -13.26 5.74
N ILE A 205 0.75 -14.11 6.47
CA ILE A 205 1.59 -13.71 7.59
C ILE A 205 3.02 -14.12 7.27
N THR A 206 3.95 -13.19 7.51
CA THR A 206 5.39 -13.44 7.37
C THR A 206 6.09 -12.97 8.64
N ASP A 207 6.77 -13.90 9.30
CA ASP A 207 7.63 -13.63 10.44
C ASP A 207 9.09 -13.82 10.05
N TYR A 208 9.92 -12.84 10.42
CA TYR A 208 11.35 -12.88 10.21
C TYR A 208 12.08 -12.61 11.53
N ASN A 209 13.04 -13.46 11.83
CA ASN A 209 13.89 -13.33 13.00
C ASN A 209 15.37 -13.42 12.56
N ALA A 210 16.19 -12.50 13.05
CA ALA A 210 17.63 -12.54 12.83
C ALA A 210 18.37 -12.23 14.11
N LEU A 211 19.42 -12.98 14.36
CA LEU A 211 20.32 -12.81 15.50
C LEU A 211 21.74 -12.74 14.98
N ASN A 212 22.46 -11.67 15.32
CA ASN A 212 23.84 -11.45 14.93
C ASN A 212 24.72 -11.25 16.16
N PHE A 213 25.90 -11.82 16.14
CA PHE A 213 26.95 -11.59 17.12
C PHE A 213 28.28 -11.35 16.41
N TYR A 214 28.96 -10.28 16.79
CA TYR A 214 30.30 -10.01 16.29
C TYR A 214 31.12 -9.25 17.32
N GLY A 215 32.42 -9.29 17.14
CA GLY A 215 33.38 -8.60 17.99
C GLY A 215 34.42 -7.86 17.17
N ASN A 216 34.88 -6.74 17.68
CA ASN A 216 35.98 -5.98 17.11
C ASN A 216 37.08 -5.81 18.15
N TYR A 217 38.31 -6.02 17.74
CA TYR A 217 39.51 -5.70 18.52
C TYR A 217 40.32 -4.67 17.76
N ASN A 218 40.72 -3.59 18.44
CA ASN A 218 41.59 -2.57 17.87
C ASN A 218 42.63 -2.18 18.87
N ASN A 219 43.90 -2.33 18.50
CA ASN A 219 45.01 -1.91 19.33
C ASN A 219 46.20 -1.38 18.51
N THR A 220 46.91 -0.44 19.10
CA THR A 220 48.10 0.17 18.49
C THR A 220 49.32 -0.12 19.36
N TRP A 221 50.35 -0.73 18.75
CA TRP A 221 51.63 -0.99 19.37
C TRP A 221 52.72 -0.23 18.60
N GLY A 222 53.15 0.89 19.15
CA GLY A 222 54.14 1.77 18.51
C GLY A 222 53.61 2.35 17.20
N LYS A 223 54.14 1.91 16.06
CA LYS A 223 53.71 2.35 14.71
C LYS A 223 52.76 1.37 14.03
N HIS A 224 52.41 0.29 14.69
CA HIS A 224 51.52 -0.77 14.12
C HIS A 224 50.14 -0.70 14.72
N GLU A 225 49.15 -0.59 13.88
CA GLU A 225 47.73 -0.66 14.22
C GLU A 225 47.19 -2.02 13.74
N VAL A 226 46.48 -2.73 14.64
CA VAL A 226 45.83 -4.01 14.33
C VAL A 226 44.34 -3.84 14.62
N THR A 227 43.53 -4.08 13.61
CA THR A 227 42.06 -4.11 13.70
C THR A 227 41.59 -5.50 13.21
N VAL A 228 40.78 -6.16 14.00
CA VAL A 228 40.14 -7.44 13.66
C VAL A 228 38.65 -7.34 13.89
#